data_28e3eb9bc9884b08d1ba4522e11d468e
#
_entry.id   28e3eb9bc9884b08d1ba4522e11d468e
#
_cell.length_a   1.000
_cell.length_b   1.000
_cell.length_c   1.000
_cell.angle_alpha   90.00
_cell.angle_beta   90.00
_cell.angle_gamma   90.00
#
_symmetry.space_group_name_H-M   'P 1'
#
loop_
_entity.id
_entity.type
_entity.pdbx_description
1 polymer ?
#
loop_
_entity_poly.entity_id
_entity_poly.type
_entity_poly.pdbx_seq_one_letter_code
_entity_poly.pdbx_strand_id
1 'polypeptide(L)'
;TAGVNSVEDALAEAQIKDENGTILLTPEEIRAALDAGTLDEDSIDAQCLADENGLLSWLWKWLFGKKEDNTPAPVYSGWRTVNGKTYYYDQNTNKPVTGIQSIDNKLYYFDADGVQQSAKFGIDVSKYQSNIDFEKAKKAGVEFVIIRIGYRGYGSGTLVLDPMFEQHFTNARNAGLKVGVYFFSQAVNENEAREEAQGCW
;
A
#
# COMPACT_ATOMS: atom_id res chain seq x y z
N THR A 1 -20.92 -42.89 22.19
CA THR A 1 -20.67 -41.48 22.00
C THR A 1 -21.99 -40.74 22.09
N ALA A 2 -22.36 -40.30 23.31
CA ALA A 2 -23.49 -39.45 23.54
C ALA A 2 -23.14 -38.08 22.93
N GLY A 3 -23.89 -37.66 21.89
CA GLY A 3 -23.73 -36.37 21.29
C GLY A 3 -24.16 -35.29 22.28
N VAL A 4 -23.32 -34.30 22.47
CA VAL A 4 -23.65 -33.07 23.20
C VAL A 4 -24.75 -32.37 22.39
N ASN A 5 -25.95 -32.32 22.92
CA ASN A 5 -27.15 -31.83 22.21
C ASN A 5 -27.50 -30.39 22.54
N SER A 6 -26.81 -29.74 23.48
CA SER A 6 -27.02 -28.35 23.84
C SER A 6 -25.73 -27.68 24.33
N VAL A 7 -25.71 -26.36 24.30
CA VAL A 7 -24.62 -25.53 24.87
C VAL A 7 -24.52 -25.75 26.39
N GLU A 8 -25.63 -26.00 27.05
CA GLU A 8 -25.68 -26.24 28.48
C GLU A 8 -25.00 -27.54 28.86
N ASP A 9 -25.15 -28.61 28.03
CA ASP A 9 -24.43 -29.86 28.22
C ASP A 9 -22.93 -29.70 28.02
N ALA A 10 -22.53 -28.91 27.00
CA ALA A 10 -21.11 -28.62 26.75
C ALA A 10 -20.45 -27.79 27.85
N LEU A 11 -21.17 -26.81 28.41
CA LEU A 11 -20.69 -26.00 29.53
C LEU A 11 -20.60 -26.78 30.84
N ALA A 12 -21.46 -27.78 31.04
CA ALA A 12 -21.43 -28.62 32.25
C ALA A 12 -20.15 -29.49 32.34
N GLU A 13 -19.55 -29.81 31.19
CA GLU A 13 -18.31 -30.60 31.10
C GLU A 13 -17.05 -29.78 30.82
N ALA A 14 -17.20 -28.48 30.49
CA ALA A 14 -16.08 -27.63 30.16
C ALA A 14 -15.20 -27.36 31.39
N GLN A 15 -13.90 -27.64 31.30
CA GLN A 15 -12.91 -27.33 32.33
C GLN A 15 -11.67 -26.74 31.64
N ILE A 16 -11.21 -25.60 32.13
CA ILE A 16 -9.91 -25.07 31.73
C ILE A 16 -8.85 -25.58 32.68
N LYS A 17 -7.84 -26.27 32.15
CA LYS A 17 -6.76 -26.90 32.90
C LYS A 17 -5.42 -26.32 32.49
N ASP A 18 -4.47 -26.28 33.45
CA ASP A 18 -3.08 -25.96 33.15
C ASP A 18 -2.35 -27.17 32.51
N GLU A 19 -1.09 -27.00 32.17
CA GLU A 19 -0.21 -28.02 31.58
C GLU A 19 -0.04 -29.29 32.45
N ASN A 20 -0.36 -29.19 33.74
CA ASN A 20 -0.29 -30.28 34.72
C ASN A 20 -1.64 -30.95 34.93
N GLY A 21 -2.70 -30.51 34.23
CA GLY A 21 -4.05 -31.01 34.36
C GLY A 21 -4.83 -30.46 35.57
N THR A 22 -4.33 -29.39 36.22
CA THR A 22 -5.03 -28.71 37.31
C THR A 22 -6.16 -27.85 36.73
N ILE A 23 -7.37 -27.97 37.28
CA ILE A 23 -8.52 -27.17 36.84
C ILE A 23 -8.31 -25.72 37.24
N LEU A 24 -8.22 -24.84 36.26
CA LEU A 24 -8.06 -23.39 36.44
C LEU A 24 -9.40 -22.67 36.55
N LEU A 25 -10.41 -23.13 35.78
CA LEU A 25 -11.77 -22.59 35.83
C LEU A 25 -12.78 -23.74 35.76
N THR A 26 -13.77 -23.69 36.62
CA THR A 26 -14.92 -24.58 36.62
C THR A 26 -15.99 -24.12 35.60
N PRO A 27 -16.95 -24.97 35.23
CA PRO A 27 -18.06 -24.58 34.35
C PRO A 27 -18.84 -23.36 34.86
N GLU A 28 -19.04 -23.26 36.18
CA GLU A 28 -19.74 -22.12 36.78
C GLU A 28 -18.94 -20.82 36.68
N GLU A 29 -17.62 -20.87 36.86
CA GLU A 29 -16.73 -19.72 36.75
C GLU A 29 -16.60 -19.24 35.30
N ILE A 30 -16.56 -20.18 34.34
CA ILE A 30 -16.59 -19.86 32.91
C ILE A 30 -17.90 -19.14 32.56
N ARG A 31 -19.03 -19.63 33.02
CA ARG A 31 -20.35 -19.02 32.79
C ARG A 31 -20.42 -17.62 33.41
N ALA A 32 -19.96 -17.46 34.64
CA ALA A 32 -19.95 -16.18 35.33
C ALA A 32 -19.04 -15.15 34.62
N ALA A 33 -17.89 -15.57 34.10
CA ALA A 33 -16.97 -14.73 33.37
C ALA A 33 -17.52 -14.31 31.98
N LEU A 34 -18.25 -15.19 31.32
CA LEU A 34 -18.95 -14.89 30.08
C LEU A 34 -20.09 -13.88 30.28
N ASP A 35 -20.93 -14.11 31.32
CA ASP A 35 -22.03 -13.20 31.64
C ASP A 35 -21.54 -11.81 32.08
N ALA A 36 -20.37 -11.76 32.73
CA ALA A 36 -19.70 -10.51 33.13
C ALA A 36 -18.93 -9.83 31.99
N GLY A 37 -18.76 -10.49 30.82
CA GLY A 37 -17.96 -9.98 29.69
C GLY A 37 -16.46 -9.86 30.03
N THR A 38 -15.97 -10.61 31.03
CA THR A 38 -14.56 -10.57 31.46
C THR A 38 -13.72 -11.69 30.84
N LEU A 39 -14.34 -12.63 30.14
CA LEU A 39 -13.66 -13.67 29.39
C LEU A 39 -13.58 -13.21 27.93
N ASP A 40 -12.37 -12.98 27.44
CA ASP A 40 -12.09 -12.60 26.05
C ASP A 40 -11.03 -13.53 25.42
N GLU A 41 -10.78 -13.31 24.13
CA GLU A 41 -9.84 -14.11 23.31
C GLU A 41 -8.40 -14.06 23.85
N ASP A 42 -8.02 -12.96 24.53
CA ASP A 42 -6.67 -12.74 25.05
C ASP A 42 -6.50 -13.31 26.48
N SER A 43 -7.60 -13.65 27.15
CA SER A 43 -7.60 -14.12 28.55
C SER A 43 -7.31 -15.63 28.71
N ILE A 44 -7.32 -16.38 27.59
CA ILE A 44 -7.15 -17.84 27.58
C ILE A 44 -6.05 -18.22 26.59
N ASP A 45 -4.99 -18.85 27.08
CA ASP A 45 -3.94 -19.42 26.23
C ASP A 45 -4.54 -20.52 25.34
N ALA A 46 -4.42 -20.36 24.02
CA ALA A 46 -4.97 -21.27 23.01
C ALA A 46 -4.47 -22.72 23.16
N GLN A 47 -3.38 -22.95 23.87
CA GLN A 47 -2.87 -24.29 24.19
C GLN A 47 -3.69 -25.02 25.24
N CYS A 48 -4.40 -24.33 26.13
CA CYS A 48 -5.29 -24.95 27.13
C CYS A 48 -6.58 -25.51 26.51
N LEU A 49 -6.88 -25.22 25.25
CA LEU A 49 -8.13 -25.58 24.57
C LEU A 49 -7.98 -26.80 23.63
N ALA A 50 -6.79 -27.35 23.46
CA ALA A 50 -6.57 -28.54 22.65
C ALA A 50 -6.91 -29.82 23.41
N ASP A 51 -8.20 -30.16 23.45
CA ASP A 51 -8.59 -31.51 23.81
C ASP A 51 -8.56 -32.44 22.60
N GLU A 52 -8.23 -33.72 22.80
CA GLU A 52 -8.12 -34.72 21.73
C GLU A 52 -9.46 -34.97 21.00
N ASN A 53 -10.57 -34.43 21.49
CA ASN A 53 -11.93 -34.67 20.95
C ASN A 53 -12.53 -33.46 20.23
N GLY A 54 -11.84 -32.31 20.20
CA GLY A 54 -12.31 -31.11 19.45
C GLY A 54 -13.56 -30.42 20.00
N LEU A 55 -14.07 -30.85 21.18
CA LEU A 55 -15.29 -30.32 21.77
C LEU A 55 -15.12 -28.86 22.19
N LEU A 56 -14.00 -28.56 22.84
CA LEU A 56 -13.68 -27.19 23.27
C LEU A 56 -13.41 -26.27 22.07
N SER A 57 -12.81 -26.80 21.01
CA SER A 57 -12.61 -26.07 19.77
C SER A 57 -13.92 -25.63 19.12
N TRP A 58 -14.96 -26.49 19.17
CA TRP A 58 -16.30 -26.13 18.68
C TRP A 58 -16.98 -25.07 19.59
N LEU A 59 -16.88 -25.25 20.91
CA LEU A 59 -17.42 -24.32 21.90
C LEU A 59 -16.76 -22.94 21.78
N TRP A 60 -15.42 -22.89 21.59
CA TRP A 60 -14.64 -21.69 21.33
C TRP A 60 -15.10 -20.96 20.08
N LYS A 61 -15.24 -21.71 18.97
CA LYS A 61 -15.72 -21.16 17.71
C LYS A 61 -17.16 -20.64 17.80
N TRP A 62 -17.97 -21.22 18.68
CA TRP A 62 -19.34 -20.77 18.92
C TRP A 62 -19.40 -19.52 19.82
N LEU A 63 -18.56 -19.45 20.86
CA LEU A 63 -18.53 -18.34 21.82
C LEU A 63 -17.81 -17.10 21.25
N PHE A 64 -16.69 -17.31 20.60
CA PHE A 64 -15.78 -16.26 20.10
C PHE A 64 -15.61 -16.27 18.58
N GLY A 65 -16.12 -17.30 17.90
CA GLY A 65 -16.20 -17.32 16.45
C GLY A 65 -16.93 -16.06 15.99
N LYS A 66 -16.28 -15.23 15.22
CA LYS A 66 -16.91 -14.03 14.66
C LYS A 66 -18.25 -14.45 14.09
N LYS A 67 -19.37 -13.96 14.67
CA LYS A 67 -20.62 -13.90 13.93
C LYS A 67 -20.22 -13.33 12.57
N GLU A 68 -20.46 -14.07 11.49
CA GLU A 68 -20.38 -13.47 10.18
C GLU A 68 -21.35 -12.29 10.23
N ASP A 69 -20.76 -11.12 10.41
CA ASP A 69 -21.50 -9.88 10.37
C ASP A 69 -21.92 -9.73 8.91
N ASN A 70 -23.16 -10.16 8.62
CA ASN A 70 -23.80 -10.00 7.33
C ASN A 70 -24.14 -8.53 7.04
N THR A 71 -23.61 -7.58 7.83
CA THR A 71 -23.63 -6.18 7.43
C THR A 71 -22.76 -6.03 6.18
N PRO A 72 -23.30 -5.50 5.08
CA PRO A 72 -22.49 -5.24 3.90
C PRO A 72 -21.27 -4.43 4.32
N ALA A 73 -20.09 -4.86 3.86
CA ALA A 73 -18.87 -4.12 4.14
C ALA A 73 -19.10 -2.64 3.81
N PRO A 74 -18.73 -1.71 4.70
CA PRO A 74 -18.97 -0.31 4.47
C PRO A 74 -18.32 0.13 3.16
N VAL A 75 -19.12 0.76 2.30
CA VAL A 75 -18.68 1.29 1.01
C VAL A 75 -17.90 2.58 1.28
N TYR A 76 -16.63 2.58 0.96
CA TYR A 76 -15.78 3.76 1.08
C TYR A 76 -15.49 4.35 -0.29
N SER A 77 -15.55 5.68 -0.40
CA SER A 77 -15.07 6.41 -1.58
C SER A 77 -14.40 7.72 -1.15
N GLY A 78 -13.34 8.12 -1.89
CA GLY A 78 -12.61 9.36 -1.59
C GLY A 78 -11.64 9.24 -0.41
N TRP A 79 -11.28 10.39 0.15
CA TRP A 79 -10.29 10.50 1.21
C TRP A 79 -10.77 9.94 2.55
N ARG A 80 -9.90 9.19 3.22
CA ARG A 80 -10.15 8.65 4.55
C ARG A 80 -8.88 8.55 5.36
N THR A 81 -8.94 8.96 6.63
CA THR A 81 -7.85 8.77 7.59
C THR A 81 -8.27 7.78 8.67
N VAL A 82 -7.46 6.75 8.87
CA VAL A 82 -7.67 5.69 9.88
C VAL A 82 -6.36 5.50 10.63
N ASN A 83 -6.38 5.58 11.95
CA ASN A 83 -5.21 5.42 12.81
C ASN A 83 -3.99 6.28 12.37
N GLY A 84 -4.26 7.53 11.97
CA GLY A 84 -3.23 8.47 11.51
C GLY A 84 -2.68 8.21 10.11
N LYS A 85 -3.14 7.20 9.40
CA LYS A 85 -2.80 6.88 8.01
C LYS A 85 -3.88 7.37 7.06
N THR A 86 -3.51 8.03 5.98
CA THR A 86 -4.45 8.58 4.99
C THR A 86 -4.48 7.71 3.75
N TYR A 87 -5.69 7.43 3.27
CA TYR A 87 -6.00 6.61 2.11
C TYR A 87 -6.93 7.37 1.16
N TYR A 88 -6.94 6.97 -0.10
CA TYR A 88 -7.98 7.36 -1.06
C TYR A 88 -8.64 6.11 -1.63
N TYR A 89 -9.96 6.00 -1.48
CA TYR A 89 -10.74 4.85 -1.93
C TYR A 89 -11.37 5.14 -3.29
N ASP A 90 -11.12 4.24 -4.23
CA ASP A 90 -11.77 4.26 -5.54
C ASP A 90 -13.25 3.91 -5.41
N GLN A 91 -14.11 4.76 -5.97
CA GLN A 91 -15.56 4.64 -5.82
C GLN A 91 -16.18 3.41 -6.48
N ASN A 92 -15.50 2.81 -7.47
CA ASN A 92 -16.02 1.67 -8.21
C ASN A 92 -15.61 0.34 -7.58
N THR A 93 -14.39 0.29 -7.05
CA THR A 93 -13.82 -0.93 -6.48
C THR A 93 -13.95 -0.99 -4.96
N ASN A 94 -14.21 0.13 -4.30
CA ASN A 94 -14.21 0.30 -2.84
C ASN A 94 -12.89 -0.11 -2.17
N LYS A 95 -11.79 -0.03 -2.92
CA LYS A 95 -10.44 -0.37 -2.44
C LYS A 95 -9.57 0.87 -2.37
N PRO A 96 -8.58 0.90 -1.45
CA PRO A 96 -7.57 1.94 -1.45
C PRO A 96 -6.79 1.90 -2.77
N VAL A 97 -6.52 3.07 -3.34
CA VAL A 97 -5.65 3.19 -4.51
C VAL A 97 -4.19 3.05 -4.09
N THR A 98 -3.32 2.63 -5.02
CA THR A 98 -1.88 2.48 -4.83
C THR A 98 -1.10 3.16 -5.95
N GLY A 99 0.19 3.39 -5.73
CA GLY A 99 1.05 4.04 -6.71
C GLY A 99 0.79 5.54 -6.85
N ILE A 100 1.15 6.08 -8.01
CA ILE A 100 0.93 7.50 -8.32
C ILE A 100 -0.50 7.70 -8.83
N GLN A 101 -1.22 8.62 -8.19
CA GLN A 101 -2.60 8.95 -8.52
C GLN A 101 -2.75 10.45 -8.78
N SER A 102 -3.59 10.80 -9.75
CA SER A 102 -4.01 12.18 -9.98
C SER A 102 -5.43 12.37 -9.44
N ILE A 103 -5.56 13.12 -8.35
CA ILE A 103 -6.83 13.38 -7.67
C ILE A 103 -7.01 14.89 -7.63
N ASP A 104 -8.13 15.38 -8.16
CA ASP A 104 -8.44 16.81 -8.26
C ASP A 104 -7.30 17.62 -8.93
N ASN A 105 -6.72 17.08 -10.00
CA ASN A 105 -5.57 17.62 -10.74
C ASN A 105 -4.28 17.80 -9.91
N LYS A 106 -4.13 17.05 -8.81
CA LYS A 106 -2.90 16.97 -8.01
C LYS A 106 -2.37 15.56 -7.96
N LEU A 107 -1.05 15.43 -7.95
CA LEU A 107 -0.36 14.14 -7.86
C LEU A 107 -0.17 13.74 -6.41
N TYR A 108 -0.47 12.47 -6.13
CA TYR A 108 -0.28 11.83 -4.84
C TYR A 108 0.39 10.48 -5.04
N TYR A 109 1.13 10.03 -4.03
CA TYR A 109 1.71 8.70 -4.01
C TYR A 109 1.17 7.91 -2.82
N PHE A 110 0.73 6.69 -3.10
CA PHE A 110 0.26 5.72 -2.12
C PHE A 110 1.16 4.48 -2.19
N ASP A 111 1.58 3.97 -1.05
CA ASP A 111 2.37 2.74 -0.99
C ASP A 111 1.56 1.49 -1.36
N ALA A 112 2.18 0.31 -1.23
CA ALA A 112 1.54 -0.96 -1.56
C ALA A 112 0.31 -1.28 -0.68
N ASP A 113 0.26 -0.72 0.52
CA ASP A 113 -0.85 -0.85 1.46
C ASP A 113 -1.93 0.22 1.25
N GLY A 114 -1.75 1.12 0.27
CA GLY A 114 -2.65 2.22 -0.04
C GLY A 114 -2.52 3.42 0.90
N VAL A 115 -1.45 3.50 1.70
CA VAL A 115 -1.21 4.64 2.60
C VAL A 115 -0.55 5.77 1.82
N GLN A 116 -1.11 6.98 1.92
CA GLN A 116 -0.51 8.17 1.32
C GLN A 116 0.87 8.43 1.92
N GLN A 117 1.86 8.62 1.04
CA GLN A 117 3.24 8.94 1.40
C GLN A 117 3.63 10.31 0.88
N SER A 118 4.58 10.95 1.56
CA SER A 118 5.24 12.14 1.03
C SER A 118 6.13 11.75 -0.15
N ALA A 119 5.92 12.39 -1.30
CA ALA A 119 6.69 12.14 -2.51
C ALA A 119 7.00 13.44 -3.25
N LYS A 120 8.10 13.44 -3.98
CA LYS A 120 8.46 14.49 -4.94
C LYS A 120 8.24 13.96 -6.34
N PHE A 121 7.46 14.67 -7.14
CA PHE A 121 7.15 14.27 -8.50
C PHE A 121 8.04 15.00 -9.49
N GLY A 122 8.60 14.24 -10.41
CA GLY A 122 9.33 14.74 -11.55
C GLY A 122 8.90 14.05 -12.82
N ILE A 123 9.22 14.67 -13.96
CA ILE A 123 9.03 14.10 -15.29
C ILE A 123 10.34 14.14 -16.05
N ASP A 124 10.57 13.19 -16.94
CA ASP A 124 11.60 13.27 -17.96
C ASP A 124 10.98 13.54 -19.33
N VAL A 125 11.66 14.33 -20.12
CA VAL A 125 11.12 14.80 -21.41
C VAL A 125 12.20 14.84 -22.50
N SER A 126 11.74 14.68 -23.73
CA SER A 126 12.55 14.75 -24.94
C SER A 126 11.71 15.21 -26.11
N LYS A 127 12.23 15.12 -27.35
CA LYS A 127 11.50 15.39 -28.58
C LYS A 127 10.16 14.65 -28.70
N TYR A 128 9.99 13.57 -27.98
CA TYR A 128 8.75 12.77 -28.03
C TYR A 128 7.59 13.40 -27.26
N GLN A 129 7.87 14.34 -26.35
CA GLN A 129 6.88 15.10 -25.59
C GLN A 129 6.82 16.56 -26.09
N SER A 130 6.51 16.78 -27.36
CA SER A 130 6.61 18.09 -28.01
C SER A 130 5.68 19.18 -27.45
N ASN A 131 4.55 18.81 -26.84
CA ASN A 131 3.50 19.75 -26.40
C ASN A 131 3.24 19.67 -24.89
N ILE A 132 4.27 19.93 -24.09
CA ILE A 132 4.12 19.96 -22.64
C ILE A 132 3.79 21.37 -22.17
N ASP A 133 2.74 21.45 -21.36
CA ASP A 133 2.41 22.61 -20.55
C ASP A 133 3.06 22.47 -19.16
N PHE A 134 4.25 23.05 -18.98
CA PHE A 134 5.00 22.99 -17.73
C PHE A 134 4.32 23.76 -16.60
N GLU A 135 3.55 24.79 -16.89
CA GLU A 135 2.75 25.51 -15.88
C GLU A 135 1.65 24.58 -15.31
N LYS A 136 0.97 23.85 -16.18
CA LYS A 136 -0.04 22.89 -15.76
C LYS A 136 0.59 21.72 -15.01
N ALA A 137 1.74 21.22 -15.45
CA ALA A 137 2.48 20.17 -14.76
C ALA A 137 2.88 20.61 -13.35
N LYS A 138 3.39 21.84 -13.18
CA LYS A 138 3.71 22.40 -11.87
C LYS A 138 2.48 22.52 -10.96
N LYS A 139 1.37 23.00 -11.49
CA LYS A 139 0.09 23.09 -10.74
C LYS A 139 -0.40 21.71 -10.29
N ALA A 140 -0.11 20.65 -11.05
CA ALA A 140 -0.42 19.27 -10.70
C ALA A 140 0.52 18.69 -9.62
N GLY A 141 1.61 19.38 -9.24
CA GLY A 141 2.54 18.94 -8.21
C GLY A 141 3.89 18.45 -8.72
N VAL A 142 4.19 18.61 -10.01
CA VAL A 142 5.54 18.36 -10.55
C VAL A 142 6.50 19.41 -10.00
N GLU A 143 7.62 18.96 -9.40
CA GLU A 143 8.62 19.84 -8.79
C GLU A 143 9.88 19.99 -9.65
N PHE A 144 10.19 18.99 -10.47
CA PHE A 144 11.38 18.97 -11.31
C PHE A 144 11.15 18.28 -12.64
N VAL A 145 12.01 18.60 -13.61
CA VAL A 145 12.03 17.96 -14.91
C VAL A 145 13.47 17.59 -15.30
N ILE A 146 13.63 16.43 -15.90
CA ILE A 146 14.90 15.98 -16.48
C ILE A 146 14.75 16.01 -18.00
N ILE A 147 15.54 16.84 -18.67
CA ILE A 147 15.40 17.14 -20.10
C ILE A 147 16.54 16.49 -20.89
N ARG A 148 16.20 15.77 -21.94
CA ARG A 148 17.22 15.20 -22.82
C ARG A 148 17.93 16.30 -23.61
N ILE A 149 19.26 16.42 -23.43
CA ILE A 149 20.10 17.31 -24.25
C ILE A 149 20.23 16.75 -25.66
N GLY A 150 20.51 15.47 -25.78
CA GLY A 150 20.77 14.83 -27.06
C GLY A 150 20.90 13.31 -26.92
N TYR A 151 21.31 12.69 -27.99
CA TYR A 151 21.51 11.24 -28.07
C TYR A 151 22.55 10.89 -29.13
N ARG A 152 23.19 9.74 -29.00
CA ARG A 152 23.95 9.15 -30.09
C ARG A 152 23.01 8.37 -31.00
N GLY A 153 23.05 8.61 -32.32
CA GLY A 153 22.20 7.96 -33.28
C GLY A 153 22.52 6.46 -33.40
N TYR A 154 21.49 5.62 -33.24
CA TYR A 154 21.62 4.18 -33.44
C TYR A 154 21.97 3.89 -34.91
N GLY A 155 23.07 3.22 -35.17
CA GLY A 155 23.57 2.89 -36.51
C GLY A 155 24.39 3.98 -37.19
N SER A 156 24.19 5.28 -36.96
CA SER A 156 25.03 6.36 -37.50
C SER A 156 26.24 6.67 -36.59
N GLY A 157 26.11 6.38 -35.29
CA GLY A 157 27.12 6.75 -34.29
C GLY A 157 27.28 8.25 -34.05
N THR A 158 26.49 9.11 -34.73
CA THR A 158 26.60 10.58 -34.66
C THR A 158 25.91 11.12 -33.41
N LEU A 159 26.50 12.18 -32.83
CA LEU A 159 25.85 12.93 -31.77
C LEU A 159 24.77 13.84 -32.37
N VAL A 160 23.57 13.77 -31.78
CA VAL A 160 22.40 14.54 -32.24
C VAL A 160 21.85 15.32 -31.06
N LEU A 161 21.74 16.65 -31.20
CA LEU A 161 21.03 17.49 -30.22
C LEU A 161 19.54 17.19 -30.27
N ASP A 162 18.89 17.11 -29.12
CA ASP A 162 17.43 16.97 -29.09
C ASP A 162 16.78 18.27 -29.57
N PRO A 163 15.97 18.23 -30.63
CA PRO A 163 15.41 19.45 -31.23
C PRO A 163 14.47 20.22 -30.30
N MET A 164 13.98 19.59 -29.23
CA MET A 164 13.10 20.23 -28.26
C MET A 164 13.85 20.70 -27.00
N PHE A 165 15.16 20.44 -26.90
CA PHE A 165 15.92 20.72 -25.66
C PHE A 165 15.79 22.18 -25.22
N GLU A 166 16.12 23.14 -26.11
CA GLU A 166 16.12 24.55 -25.73
C GLU A 166 14.72 25.07 -25.37
N GLN A 167 13.71 24.62 -26.10
CA GLN A 167 12.32 24.99 -25.82
C GLN A 167 11.86 24.44 -24.49
N HIS A 168 12.11 23.16 -24.22
CA HIS A 168 11.75 22.55 -22.94
C HIS A 168 12.50 23.17 -21.77
N PHE A 169 13.80 23.42 -21.93
CA PHE A 169 14.63 24.05 -20.91
C PHE A 169 14.09 25.44 -20.53
N THR A 170 13.83 26.27 -21.54
CA THR A 170 13.31 27.62 -21.35
C THR A 170 11.93 27.60 -20.70
N ASN A 171 11.01 26.80 -21.23
CA ASN A 171 9.64 26.73 -20.74
C ASN A 171 9.55 26.17 -19.31
N ALA A 172 10.33 25.13 -19.00
CA ALA A 172 10.38 24.56 -17.66
C ALA A 172 10.92 25.54 -16.62
N ARG A 173 11.97 26.28 -16.96
CA ARG A 173 12.52 27.34 -16.10
C ARG A 173 11.54 28.48 -15.89
N ASN A 174 10.86 28.94 -16.96
CA ASN A 174 9.84 29.99 -16.87
C ASN A 174 8.69 29.56 -15.97
N ALA A 175 8.29 28.30 -16.00
CA ALA A 175 7.32 27.73 -15.08
C ALA A 175 7.86 27.56 -13.64
N GLY A 176 9.17 27.81 -13.41
CA GLY A 176 9.81 27.73 -12.11
C GLY A 176 9.98 26.30 -11.59
N LEU A 177 10.12 25.33 -12.50
CA LEU A 177 10.53 23.96 -12.18
C LEU A 177 12.05 23.89 -11.97
N LYS A 178 12.48 22.93 -11.12
CA LYS A 178 13.90 22.55 -11.07
C LYS A 178 14.23 21.77 -12.32
N VAL A 179 15.30 22.11 -13.00
CA VAL A 179 15.70 21.49 -14.26
C VAL A 179 16.98 20.70 -14.07
N GLY A 180 16.94 19.41 -14.41
CA GLY A 180 18.08 18.56 -14.66
C GLY A 180 18.15 18.19 -16.14
N VAL A 181 19.27 17.62 -16.55
CA VAL A 181 19.48 17.22 -17.95
C VAL A 181 20.08 15.83 -18.04
N TYR A 182 19.85 15.16 -19.16
CA TYR A 182 20.46 13.87 -19.45
C TYR A 182 20.83 13.74 -20.93
N PHE A 183 21.77 12.86 -21.22
CA PHE A 183 22.12 12.45 -22.57
C PHE A 183 21.77 10.96 -22.75
N PHE A 184 21.14 10.61 -23.86
CA PHE A 184 20.82 9.23 -24.15
C PHE A 184 22.02 8.57 -24.83
N SER A 185 22.87 7.93 -24.02
CA SER A 185 24.09 7.29 -24.46
C SER A 185 23.82 5.99 -25.22
N GLN A 186 24.58 5.80 -26.29
CA GLN A 186 24.70 4.54 -27.04
C GLN A 186 26.17 4.23 -27.37
N ALA A 187 27.08 4.74 -26.57
CA ALA A 187 28.50 4.50 -26.69
C ALA A 187 28.81 3.01 -26.49
N VAL A 188 29.57 2.44 -27.42
CA VAL A 188 30.01 1.04 -27.39
C VAL A 188 31.48 0.90 -26.95
N ASN A 189 32.18 2.02 -26.74
CA ASN A 189 33.56 2.10 -26.26
C ASN A 189 33.81 3.39 -25.48
N GLU A 190 34.97 3.44 -24.83
CA GLU A 190 35.36 4.55 -23.95
C GLU A 190 35.51 5.88 -24.71
N ASN A 191 36.00 5.86 -25.95
CA ASN A 191 36.17 7.08 -26.74
C ASN A 191 34.80 7.72 -27.07
N GLU A 192 33.83 6.89 -27.48
CA GLU A 192 32.48 7.36 -27.73
C GLU A 192 31.82 7.91 -26.47
N ALA A 193 32.01 7.27 -25.30
CA ALA A 193 31.49 7.78 -24.05
C ALA A 193 32.11 9.13 -23.66
N ARG A 194 33.39 9.34 -23.95
CA ARG A 194 34.08 10.63 -23.76
C ARG A 194 33.53 11.70 -24.71
N GLU A 195 33.29 11.37 -25.97
CA GLU A 195 32.68 12.28 -26.94
C GLU A 195 31.28 12.72 -26.50
N GLU A 196 30.46 11.79 -26.02
CA GLU A 196 29.13 12.08 -25.50
C GLU A 196 29.18 13.04 -24.31
N ALA A 197 30.10 12.78 -23.37
CA ALA A 197 30.29 13.65 -22.21
C ALA A 197 30.77 15.05 -22.63
N GLN A 198 31.65 15.17 -23.63
CA GLN A 198 32.13 16.44 -24.17
C GLN A 198 31.04 17.18 -24.97
N GLY A 199 30.15 16.47 -25.65
CA GLY A 199 29.04 17.06 -26.42
C GLY A 199 27.93 17.64 -25.55
N CYS A 200 27.94 17.39 -24.22
CA CYS A 200 26.96 17.92 -23.27
C CYS A 200 27.30 19.31 -22.71
N TRP A 201 28.43 19.91 -23.13
CA TRP A 201 28.93 21.22 -22.60
C TRP A 201 28.90 22.32 -23.65
#